data_f96c8d0bc7430d29360bb5da7202af7d
#
_entry.id   f96c8d0bc7430d29360bb5da7202af7d
#
_cell.length_a   1.000
_cell.length_b   1.000
_cell.length_c   1.000
_cell.angle_alpha   90.00
_cell.angle_beta   90.00
_cell.angle_gamma   90.00
#
_symmetry.space_group_name_H-M   'P 1'
#
loop_
_entity.id
_entity.type
_entity.pdbx_description
1 polymer ?
#
loop_
_entity_poly.entity_id
_entity_poly.type
_entity_poly.pdbx_seq_one_letter_code
_entity_poly.pdbx_strand_id
1 'polypeptide(L)' 'MTAYEFLILKKNLMERAAAHTSDNAMRTFYAHAAEGYENKAKNLTVSEAAK' A
#
# COMPACT_ATOMS: atom_id res chain seq x y z
N MET A 1 -14.62 -6.87 5.68
CA MET A 1 -13.59 -6.02 5.05
C MET A 1 -13.50 -6.35 3.57
N THR A 2 -13.53 -5.34 2.71
CA THR A 2 -13.38 -5.55 1.28
C THR A 2 -11.90 -5.69 0.91
N ALA A 3 -11.64 -6.19 -0.29
CA ALA A 3 -10.27 -6.29 -0.79
C ALA A 3 -9.61 -4.91 -0.87
N TYR A 4 -10.37 -3.90 -1.28
CA TYR A 4 -9.86 -2.53 -1.34
C TYR A 4 -9.45 -2.03 0.06
N GLU A 5 -10.30 -2.23 1.04
CA GLU A 5 -10.01 -1.81 2.42
C GLU A 5 -8.78 -2.52 2.96
N PHE A 6 -8.63 -3.80 2.66
CA PHE A 6 -7.47 -4.58 3.08
C PHE A 6 -6.18 -4.01 2.48
N LEU A 7 -6.21 -3.69 1.19
CA LEU A 7 -5.04 -3.14 0.50
C LEU A 7 -4.66 -1.77 1.06
N ILE A 8 -5.64 -0.93 1.34
CA ILE A 8 -5.38 0.39 1.93
C ILE A 8 -4.81 0.24 3.34
N LEU A 9 -5.32 -0.71 4.11
CA LEU A 9 -4.78 -0.99 5.45
C LEU A 9 -3.31 -1.40 5.36
N LYS A 10 -2.98 -2.31 4.44
CA LYS A 10 -1.60 -2.76 4.25
C LYS A 10 -0.69 -1.61 3.81
N LYS A 11 -1.17 -0.80 2.89
CA LYS A 11 -0.43 0.39 2.45
C LYS A 11 -0.11 1.30 3.64
N ASN A 12 -1.10 1.58 4.48
CA ASN A 12 -0.92 2.45 5.64
C ASN A 12 0.08 1.85 6.64
N LEU A 13 0.03 0.54 6.83
CA LEU A 13 0.99 -0.14 7.71
C LEU A 13 2.42 -0.02 7.18
N MET A 14 2.60 -0.15 5.87
CA MET A 14 3.92 -0.01 5.26
C MET A 14 4.43 1.42 5.38
N GLU A 15 3.56 2.41 5.17
CA GLU A 15 3.94 3.81 5.32
C GLU A 15 4.35 4.12 6.76
N ARG A 16 3.62 3.57 7.72
CA ARG A 16 3.96 3.76 9.14
C ARG A 16 5.30 3.11 9.45
N ALA A 17 5.54 1.91 8.94
CA ALA A 17 6.81 1.23 9.14
C ALA A 17 7.96 2.04 8.56
N ALA A 18 7.78 2.62 7.38
CA ALA A 18 8.79 3.47 6.75
C ALA A 18 9.09 4.69 7.61
N ALA A 19 8.07 5.28 8.22
CA ALA A 19 8.23 6.47 9.06
C ALA A 19 8.97 6.16 10.35
N HIS A 20 8.87 4.92 10.84
CA HIS A 20 9.46 4.54 12.13
C HIS A 20 10.84 3.89 12.00
N THR A 21 11.27 3.49 10.82
CA THR A 21 12.58 2.88 10.66
C THR A 21 13.65 3.95 10.45
N SER A 22 14.81 3.71 11.02
CA SER A 22 15.97 4.57 10.82
C SER A 22 16.89 4.04 9.71
N ASP A 23 16.62 2.85 9.22
CA ASP A 23 17.42 2.21 8.17
C ASP A 23 16.91 2.64 6.79
N ASN A 24 17.76 3.31 6.01
CA ASN A 24 17.38 3.82 4.70
C ASN A 24 16.97 2.70 3.73
N ALA A 25 17.65 1.56 3.78
CA ALA A 25 17.32 0.44 2.90
C ALA A 25 15.93 -0.10 3.23
N MET A 26 15.63 -0.25 4.52
CA MET A 26 14.33 -0.72 4.95
C MET A 26 13.24 0.30 4.66
N ARG A 27 13.55 1.58 4.79
CA ARG A 27 12.60 2.65 4.47
C ARG A 27 12.21 2.58 3.00
N THR A 28 13.19 2.40 2.12
CA THR A 28 12.94 2.26 0.69
C THR A 28 12.09 1.03 0.41
N PHE A 29 12.40 -0.09 1.06
CA PHE A 29 11.61 -1.32 0.91
C PHE A 29 10.16 -1.09 1.31
N TYR A 30 9.91 -0.47 2.45
CA TYR A 30 8.55 -0.21 2.92
C TYR A 30 7.82 0.75 1.99
N ALA A 31 8.51 1.77 1.49
CA ALA A 31 7.91 2.74 0.57
C ALA A 31 7.47 2.06 -0.73
N HIS A 32 8.30 1.16 -1.26
CA HIS A 32 7.96 0.41 -2.46
C HIS A 32 6.79 -0.54 -2.22
N ALA A 33 6.76 -1.17 -1.06
CA ALA A 33 5.64 -2.05 -0.70
C ALA A 33 4.33 -1.26 -0.60
N ALA A 34 4.38 -0.09 0.01
CA ALA A 34 3.20 0.77 0.13
C ALA A 34 2.69 1.19 -1.25
N GLU A 35 3.60 1.57 -2.14
CA GLU A 35 3.25 1.96 -3.50
C GLU A 35 2.61 0.79 -4.25
N GLY A 36 3.13 -0.41 -4.07
CA GLY A 36 2.57 -1.61 -4.69
C GLY A 36 1.14 -1.87 -4.24
N TYR A 37 0.89 -1.76 -2.94
CA TYR A 37 -0.46 -1.93 -2.41
C TYR A 37 -1.41 -0.85 -2.92
N GLU A 38 -0.94 0.40 -2.97
CA GLU A 38 -1.73 1.51 -3.49
C GLU A 38 -2.12 1.27 -4.95
N ASN A 39 -1.17 0.84 -5.77
CA ASN A 39 -1.44 0.56 -7.18
C ASN A 39 -2.45 -0.57 -7.35
N LYS A 40 -2.35 -1.61 -6.54
CA LYS A 40 -3.32 -2.70 -6.57
C LYS A 40 -4.71 -2.21 -6.19
N ALA A 41 -4.81 -1.34 -5.19
CA ALA A 41 -6.08 -0.78 -4.76
C ALA A 41 -6.70 0.08 -5.87
N LYS A 42 -5.88 0.89 -6.55
CA LYS A 42 -6.35 1.71 -7.66
C LYS A 42 -6.87 0.85 -8.81
N ASN A 43 -6.14 -0.21 -9.15
CA ASN A 43 -6.55 -1.11 -10.21
C ASN A 43 -7.86 -1.81 -9.87
N LEU A 44 -8.03 -2.18 -8.62
CA LEU A 44 -9.27 -2.80 -8.17
C LEU A 44 -10.45 -1.85 -8.30
N THR A 45 -10.27 -0.59 -7.93
CA THR A 45 -11.30 0.44 -8.04
C THR A 45 -11.68 0.68 -9.50
N VAL A 46 -10.69 0.78 -10.39
CA VAL A 46 -10.92 0.97 -11.82
C VAL A 46 -11.70 -0.23 -12.38
N SER A 47 -11.32 -1.43 -11.99
CA SER A 47 -11.98 -2.65 -12.42
C SER A 47 -13.45 -2.68 -12.00
N GLU A 48 -13.73 -2.26 -10.79
CA GLU A 48 -15.10 -2.20 -10.28
C GLU A 48 -15.90 -1.13 -11.01
N ALA A 49 -15.29 0.01 -11.29
CA ALA A 49 -15.95 1.10 -12.01
C ALA A 49 -16.26 0.72 -13.45
N ALA A 50 -15.46 -0.14 -14.04
CA ALA A 50 -15.67 -0.58 -15.42
C ALA A 50 -16.83 -1.55 -15.58
N LYS A 51 -17.29 -2.14 -14.50
CA LYS A 51 -18.45 -3.01 -14.51
C LYS A 51 -19.73 -2.19 -14.52
#